data_c5067c819d8d966a858268a94d5be62e
#
_entry.id   c5067c819d8d966a858268a94d5be62e
#
_cell.length_a   1.000
_cell.length_b   1.000
_cell.length_c   1.000
_cell.angle_alpha   90.00
_cell.angle_beta   90.00
_cell.angle_gamma   90.00
#
_symmetry.space_group_name_H-M   'P 1'
#
loop_
_entity.id
_entity.type
_entity.pdbx_description
1 polymer ?
#
loop_
_entity_poly.entity_id
_entity_poly.type
_entity_poly.pdbx_seq_one_letter_code
_entity_poly.pdbx_strand_id
1 'polypeptide(L)'
;MEINETTILDDRGFVKINGDEAKSFLQNIVTNDIEKITDSLTLFSSIFTPQGKYLYEFFILKFEDGYLLECEKKLTSEIIKIFDFYKLRTKVNLIDVSKKYTNIIISLEKFKEITKTEHVKDTTLSCEEGSTLSCENERIYVDPRSNNLGAIIITKIENIENIIKKLDLKKIDKNNYYEKSYELGITQLNL
;
A
#
# COMPACT_ATOMS: atom_id res chain seq x y z
N MET A 1 17.31 7.39 -3.11
CA MET A 1 17.50 6.39 -2.03
C MET A 1 18.46 5.34 -2.56
N GLU A 2 19.56 5.11 -1.86
CA GLU A 2 20.55 4.08 -2.20
C GLU A 2 20.02 2.66 -1.86
N ILE A 3 20.70 1.62 -2.38
CA ILE A 3 20.20 0.23 -2.25
C ILE A 3 19.98 -0.23 -0.81
N ASN A 4 20.82 0.22 0.13
CA ASN A 4 20.71 -0.13 1.56
C ASN A 4 20.10 0.98 2.41
N GLU A 5 19.50 2.00 1.81
CA GLU A 5 18.75 3.02 2.53
C GLU A 5 17.28 2.65 2.64
N THR A 6 16.68 3.07 3.74
CA THR A 6 15.25 2.88 4.01
C THR A 6 14.66 4.04 4.78
N THR A 7 13.39 4.27 4.58
CA THR A 7 12.61 5.21 5.41
C THR A 7 11.33 4.55 5.89
N ILE A 8 10.86 4.98 7.06
CA ILE A 8 9.62 4.50 7.67
C ILE A 8 8.58 5.61 7.52
N LEU A 9 7.44 5.30 6.89
CA LEU A 9 6.34 6.23 6.76
C LEU A 9 5.32 5.97 7.89
N ASP A 10 5.54 6.58 9.04
CA ASP A 10 4.69 6.49 10.24
C ASP A 10 3.40 7.32 10.15
N ASP A 11 3.29 8.13 9.11
CA ASP A 11 2.13 8.96 8.74
C ASP A 11 1.17 8.27 7.75
N ARG A 12 1.40 6.98 7.43
CA ARG A 12 0.47 6.16 6.67
C ARG A 12 -0.51 5.43 7.58
N GLY A 13 -1.74 5.30 7.12
CA GLY A 13 -2.82 4.61 7.81
C GLY A 13 -3.35 3.44 6.99
N PHE A 14 -4.02 2.51 7.67
CA PHE A 14 -4.44 1.24 7.07
C PHE A 14 -5.87 0.90 7.46
N VAL A 15 -6.71 0.59 6.46
CA VAL A 15 -8.08 0.10 6.67
C VAL A 15 -8.18 -1.32 6.11
N LYS A 16 -8.46 -2.30 6.97
CA LYS A 16 -8.81 -3.65 6.53
C LYS A 16 -10.27 -3.65 6.10
N ILE A 17 -10.53 -4.19 4.90
CA ILE A 17 -11.85 -4.28 4.29
C ILE A 17 -12.12 -5.76 3.98
N ASN A 18 -13.06 -6.38 4.68
CA ASN A 18 -13.41 -7.77 4.46
C ASN A 18 -14.92 -8.01 4.54
N GLY A 19 -15.35 -9.23 4.21
CA GLY A 19 -16.73 -9.65 4.12
C GLY A 19 -17.08 -10.14 2.73
N ASP A 20 -18.19 -10.88 2.61
CA ASP A 20 -18.59 -11.59 1.39
C ASP A 20 -18.74 -10.64 0.17
N GLU A 21 -19.11 -9.40 0.41
CA GLU A 21 -19.36 -8.39 -0.62
C GLU A 21 -18.25 -7.34 -0.73
N ALA A 22 -17.09 -7.53 -0.06
CA ALA A 22 -16.01 -6.52 -0.03
C ALA A 22 -15.50 -6.18 -1.44
N LYS A 23 -15.35 -7.17 -2.32
CA LYS A 23 -14.89 -6.97 -3.70
C LYS A 23 -15.88 -6.14 -4.52
N SER A 24 -17.14 -6.53 -4.53
CA SER A 24 -18.18 -5.82 -5.29
C SER A 24 -18.44 -4.43 -4.73
N PHE A 25 -18.36 -4.26 -3.42
CA PHE A 25 -18.44 -2.96 -2.78
C PHE A 25 -17.33 -2.02 -3.25
N LEU A 26 -16.08 -2.44 -3.19
CA LEU A 26 -14.95 -1.65 -3.66
C LEU A 26 -15.06 -1.33 -5.15
N GLN A 27 -15.42 -2.33 -5.99
CA GLN A 27 -15.59 -2.15 -7.43
C GLN A 27 -16.59 -1.04 -7.77
N ASN A 28 -17.61 -0.85 -6.96
CA ASN A 28 -18.66 0.15 -7.21
C ASN A 28 -18.30 1.57 -6.79
N ILE A 29 -17.27 1.76 -5.94
CA ILE A 29 -16.99 3.07 -5.33
C ILE A 29 -15.62 3.65 -5.66
N VAL A 30 -14.65 2.81 -6.08
CA VAL A 30 -13.29 3.28 -6.38
C VAL A 30 -13.09 3.45 -7.88
N THR A 31 -12.08 4.22 -8.25
CA THR A 31 -11.84 4.61 -9.66
C THR A 31 -11.09 3.56 -10.48
N ASN A 32 -10.44 2.58 -9.84
CA ASN A 32 -9.71 1.54 -10.53
C ASN A 32 -10.46 0.20 -10.51
N ASP A 33 -10.09 -0.70 -11.38
CA ASP A 33 -10.73 -2.01 -11.55
C ASP A 33 -10.21 -3.01 -10.50
N ILE A 34 -11.02 -3.27 -9.46
CA ILE A 34 -10.69 -4.17 -8.35
C ILE A 34 -10.55 -5.63 -8.82
N GLU A 35 -11.12 -5.99 -9.98
CA GLU A 35 -10.93 -7.33 -10.57
C GLU A 35 -9.46 -7.62 -10.89
N LYS A 36 -8.64 -6.59 -11.10
CA LYS A 36 -7.20 -6.72 -11.37
C LYS A 36 -6.37 -7.02 -10.13
N ILE A 37 -6.90 -6.79 -8.92
CA ILE A 37 -6.16 -7.06 -7.67
C ILE A 37 -6.00 -8.56 -7.49
N THR A 38 -4.75 -8.98 -7.40
CA THR A 38 -4.35 -10.37 -7.11
C THR A 38 -3.35 -10.37 -5.95
N ASP A 39 -2.88 -11.55 -5.58
CA ASP A 39 -1.79 -11.67 -4.60
C ASP A 39 -0.46 -11.08 -5.11
N SER A 40 -0.36 -10.84 -6.43
CA SER A 40 0.82 -10.29 -7.10
C SER A 40 0.63 -8.88 -7.68
N LEU A 41 -0.52 -8.23 -7.47
CA LEU A 41 -0.79 -6.89 -8.00
C LEU A 41 -1.53 -6.00 -6.99
N THR A 42 -0.89 -4.89 -6.64
CA THR A 42 -1.45 -3.77 -5.85
C THR A 42 -1.86 -2.65 -6.78
N LEU A 43 -2.96 -1.98 -6.49
CA LEU A 43 -3.47 -0.87 -7.28
C LEU A 43 -3.41 0.45 -6.51
N PHE A 44 -3.14 1.53 -7.24
CA PHE A 44 -3.43 2.90 -6.81
C PHE A 44 -4.83 3.29 -7.29
N SER A 45 -5.64 3.87 -6.41
CA SER A 45 -7.02 4.22 -6.71
C SER A 45 -7.46 5.46 -5.93
N SER A 46 -8.62 5.98 -6.31
CA SER A 46 -9.24 7.14 -5.66
C SER A 46 -10.72 6.91 -5.48
N ILE A 47 -11.36 7.76 -4.68
CA ILE A 47 -12.81 7.89 -4.59
C ILE A 47 -13.21 9.32 -4.92
N PHE A 48 -14.31 9.47 -5.65
CA PHE A 48 -14.92 10.74 -6.00
C PHE A 48 -16.32 10.88 -5.40
N THR A 49 -16.78 12.12 -5.30
CA THR A 49 -18.21 12.37 -5.04
C THR A 49 -19.05 11.96 -6.25
N PRO A 50 -20.39 11.79 -6.11
CA PRO A 50 -21.27 11.55 -7.26
C PRO A 50 -21.22 12.62 -8.35
N GLN A 51 -20.75 13.84 -8.02
CA GLN A 51 -20.56 14.94 -8.97
C GLN A 51 -19.16 14.96 -9.60
N GLY A 52 -18.33 13.92 -9.35
CA GLY A 52 -17.00 13.78 -9.92
C GLY A 52 -15.91 14.61 -9.23
N LYS A 53 -16.15 15.12 -8.02
CA LYS A 53 -15.10 15.79 -7.24
C LYS A 53 -14.22 14.74 -6.55
N TYR A 54 -12.89 14.90 -6.65
CA TYR A 54 -11.92 14.13 -5.91
C TYR A 54 -12.16 14.24 -4.40
N LEU A 55 -12.05 13.11 -3.71
CA LEU A 55 -12.11 13.02 -2.25
C LEU A 55 -10.80 12.53 -1.66
N TYR A 56 -10.43 11.29 -1.95
CA TYR A 56 -9.26 10.62 -1.38
C TYR A 56 -8.61 9.69 -2.39
N GLU A 57 -7.31 9.46 -2.18
CA GLU A 57 -6.52 8.46 -2.88
C GLU A 57 -5.90 7.48 -1.90
N PHE A 58 -5.64 6.28 -2.37
CA PHE A 58 -5.12 5.19 -1.56
C PHE A 58 -4.56 4.06 -2.44
N PHE A 59 -3.72 3.23 -1.84
CA PHE A 59 -3.38 1.94 -2.42
C PHE A 59 -4.36 0.88 -1.94
N ILE A 60 -4.65 -0.10 -2.79
CA ILE A 60 -5.48 -1.26 -2.44
C ILE A 60 -4.74 -2.52 -2.85
N LEU A 61 -4.58 -3.45 -1.91
CA LEU A 61 -3.94 -4.73 -2.14
C LEU A 61 -4.74 -5.88 -1.52
N LYS A 62 -4.50 -7.09 -2.00
CA LYS A 62 -5.04 -8.31 -1.42
C LYS A 62 -4.42 -8.53 -0.04
N PHE A 63 -5.24 -8.82 0.97
CA PHE A 63 -4.76 -8.96 2.34
C PHE A 63 -5.66 -9.89 3.15
N GLU A 64 -5.09 -10.99 3.65
CA GLU A 64 -5.82 -12.01 4.39
C GLU A 64 -7.12 -12.44 3.63
N ASP A 65 -8.25 -12.35 4.32
CA ASP A 65 -9.59 -12.69 3.82
C ASP A 65 -10.30 -11.53 3.06
N GLY A 66 -9.55 -10.48 2.69
CA GLY A 66 -10.12 -9.31 2.04
C GLY A 66 -9.09 -8.43 1.36
N TYR A 67 -9.15 -7.14 1.68
CA TYR A 67 -8.29 -6.10 1.14
C TYR A 67 -7.71 -5.23 2.26
N LEU A 68 -6.53 -4.68 2.01
CA LEU A 68 -5.96 -3.62 2.81
C LEU A 68 -5.92 -2.34 1.96
N LEU A 69 -6.49 -1.29 2.49
CA LEU A 69 -6.39 0.05 1.93
C LEU A 69 -5.35 0.82 2.72
N GLU A 70 -4.39 1.41 2.02
CA GLU A 70 -3.36 2.26 2.60
C GLU A 70 -3.56 3.70 2.16
N CYS A 71 -3.62 4.61 3.11
CA CYS A 71 -3.86 6.04 2.88
C CYS A 71 -3.01 6.90 3.83
N GLU A 72 -3.17 8.22 3.78
CA GLU A 72 -2.67 9.09 4.84
C GLU A 72 -3.37 8.79 6.16
N LYS A 73 -2.61 8.64 7.23
CA LYS A 73 -3.11 8.26 8.55
C LYS A 73 -4.17 9.22 9.10
N LYS A 74 -4.00 10.51 8.86
CA LYS A 74 -4.96 11.53 9.30
C LYS A 74 -6.33 11.40 8.61
N LEU A 75 -6.40 10.76 7.43
CA LEU A 75 -7.63 10.59 6.65
C LEU A 75 -8.35 9.27 6.91
N THR A 76 -7.73 8.33 7.63
CA THR A 76 -8.28 6.98 7.85
C THR A 76 -9.71 7.02 8.37
N SER A 77 -9.98 7.86 9.38
CA SER A 77 -11.32 7.95 9.98
C SER A 77 -12.37 8.55 9.04
N GLU A 78 -11.97 9.47 8.16
CA GLU A 78 -12.85 10.10 7.18
C GLU A 78 -13.16 9.14 6.03
N ILE A 79 -12.17 8.41 5.56
CA ILE A 79 -12.34 7.35 4.54
C ILE A 79 -13.31 6.29 5.05
N ILE A 80 -13.13 5.81 6.30
CA ILE A 80 -14.04 4.84 6.91
C ILE A 80 -15.47 5.40 6.97
N LYS A 81 -15.67 6.65 7.39
CA LYS A 81 -17.01 7.27 7.43
C LYS A 81 -17.68 7.33 6.06
N ILE A 82 -16.92 7.68 5.02
CA ILE A 82 -17.45 7.74 3.66
C ILE A 82 -17.77 6.34 3.15
N PHE A 83 -16.92 5.37 3.40
CA PHE A 83 -17.18 3.98 3.01
C PHE A 83 -18.38 3.41 3.78
N ASP A 84 -18.53 3.69 5.08
CA ASP A 84 -19.70 3.31 5.86
C ASP A 84 -20.99 3.95 5.31
N PHE A 85 -20.92 5.19 4.85
CA PHE A 85 -22.05 5.87 4.22
C PHE A 85 -22.49 5.18 2.91
N TYR A 86 -21.52 4.79 2.06
CA TYR A 86 -21.81 4.10 0.80
C TYR A 86 -22.11 2.60 0.96
N LYS A 87 -21.69 2.00 2.06
CA LYS A 87 -21.87 0.58 2.33
C LYS A 87 -23.35 0.15 2.41
N LEU A 88 -24.20 1.02 2.94
CA LEU A 88 -25.65 0.76 3.13
C LEU A 88 -25.90 -0.59 3.82
N ARG A 89 -26.46 -1.58 3.06
CA ARG A 89 -26.79 -2.93 3.54
C ARG A 89 -25.75 -3.98 3.13
N THR A 90 -24.65 -3.57 2.48
CA THR A 90 -23.60 -4.47 1.99
C THR A 90 -22.86 -5.15 3.15
N LYS A 91 -22.63 -6.45 3.04
CA LYS A 91 -21.93 -7.24 4.06
C LYS A 91 -20.42 -7.02 4.00
N VAL A 92 -19.98 -5.87 4.47
CA VAL A 92 -18.59 -5.43 4.49
C VAL A 92 -18.23 -4.91 5.87
N ASN A 93 -17.07 -5.29 6.37
CA ASN A 93 -16.46 -4.75 7.57
C ASN A 93 -15.32 -3.80 7.20
N LEU A 94 -15.25 -2.67 7.87
CA LEU A 94 -14.22 -1.64 7.72
C LEU A 94 -13.52 -1.48 9.06
N ILE A 95 -12.25 -1.82 9.14
CA ILE A 95 -11.51 -1.89 10.40
C ILE A 95 -10.23 -1.05 10.28
N ASP A 96 -10.10 -0.03 11.12
CA ASP A 96 -8.85 0.71 11.24
C ASP A 96 -7.78 -0.17 11.91
N VAL A 97 -6.75 -0.51 11.15
CA VAL A 97 -5.60 -1.31 11.62
C VAL A 97 -4.30 -0.51 11.64
N SER A 98 -4.36 0.82 11.53
CA SER A 98 -3.20 1.72 11.48
C SER A 98 -2.28 1.63 12.70
N LYS A 99 -2.79 1.16 13.83
CA LYS A 99 -1.97 0.94 15.05
C LYS A 99 -1.15 -0.35 15.00
N LYS A 100 -1.41 -1.23 14.03
CA LYS A 100 -0.74 -2.53 13.91
C LYS A 100 0.33 -2.53 12.84
N TYR A 101 0.15 -1.74 11.77
CA TYR A 101 0.98 -1.78 10.57
C TYR A 101 1.69 -0.45 10.30
N THR A 102 2.76 -0.53 9.54
CA THR A 102 3.54 0.60 9.05
C THR A 102 4.16 0.27 7.71
N ASN A 103 4.66 1.29 7.03
CA ASN A 103 5.39 1.18 5.77
C ASN A 103 6.89 1.36 5.98
N ILE A 104 7.66 0.49 5.35
CA ILE A 104 9.10 0.62 5.16
C ILE A 104 9.33 0.79 3.66
N ILE A 105 9.97 1.87 3.25
CA ILE A 105 10.30 2.12 1.84
C ILE A 105 11.70 1.60 1.56
N ILE A 106 11.85 0.87 0.46
CA ILE A 106 13.14 0.36 -0.04
C ILE A 106 13.34 0.76 -1.49
N SER A 107 14.59 0.78 -1.94
CA SER A 107 14.89 1.01 -3.36
C SER A 107 14.36 -0.13 -4.24
N LEU A 108 14.16 0.15 -5.53
CA LEU A 108 13.76 -0.88 -6.50
C LEU A 108 14.87 -1.96 -6.65
N GLU A 109 16.13 -1.57 -6.50
CA GLU A 109 17.28 -2.49 -6.53
C GLU A 109 17.23 -3.47 -5.36
N LYS A 110 16.89 -2.98 -4.14
CA LYS A 110 16.72 -3.84 -2.97
C LYS A 110 15.53 -4.79 -3.14
N PHE A 111 14.42 -4.33 -3.71
CA PHE A 111 13.29 -5.20 -4.06
C PHE A 111 13.72 -6.34 -5.01
N LYS A 112 14.51 -6.02 -6.07
CA LYS A 112 15.05 -7.02 -6.99
C LYS A 112 15.99 -8.02 -6.31
N GLU A 113 16.76 -7.57 -5.32
CA GLU A 113 17.63 -8.44 -4.51
C GLU A 113 16.79 -9.43 -3.69
N ILE A 114 15.77 -8.95 -2.99
CA ILE A 114 14.86 -9.78 -2.18
C ILE A 114 14.17 -10.84 -3.06
N THR A 115 13.66 -10.45 -4.22
CA THR A 115 12.93 -11.36 -5.11
C THR A 115 13.83 -12.47 -5.70
N LYS A 116 15.13 -12.23 -5.83
CA LYS A 116 16.10 -13.24 -6.26
C LYS A 116 16.46 -14.24 -5.17
N THR A 117 16.50 -13.81 -3.91
CA THR A 117 16.94 -14.63 -2.76
C THR A 117 15.81 -15.45 -2.16
N GLU A 118 14.64 -14.91 -2.09
CA GLU A 118 13.45 -15.64 -1.68
C GLU A 118 13.01 -16.48 -2.87
N HIS A 119 13.45 -17.74 -3.03
CA HIS A 119 13.04 -18.67 -4.08
C HIS A 119 11.52 -18.62 -4.32
N VAL A 120 11.05 -17.57 -4.99
CA VAL A 120 9.67 -17.45 -5.47
C VAL A 120 9.56 -18.44 -6.62
N LYS A 121 9.22 -19.68 -6.25
CA LYS A 121 8.92 -20.73 -7.22
C LYS A 121 7.82 -20.22 -8.12
N ASP A 122 8.13 -20.09 -9.41
CA ASP A 122 7.18 -19.93 -10.52
C ASP A 122 6.56 -18.57 -10.84
N THR A 123 7.08 -17.45 -10.37
CA THR A 123 6.68 -16.18 -10.97
C THR A 123 7.91 -15.34 -11.28
N THR A 124 8.11 -15.03 -12.54
CA THR A 124 8.89 -13.86 -12.98
C THR A 124 8.16 -12.63 -12.42
N LEU A 125 8.44 -12.28 -11.15
CA LEU A 125 7.98 -11.02 -10.57
C LEU A 125 8.58 -9.92 -11.43
N SER A 126 7.73 -9.32 -12.26
CA SER A 126 8.08 -8.13 -13.00
C SER A 126 8.36 -7.03 -11.97
N CYS A 127 9.35 -6.18 -12.23
CA CYS A 127 9.54 -4.97 -11.42
C CYS A 127 8.69 -3.83 -11.96
N GLU A 128 7.52 -4.16 -12.48
CA GLU A 128 6.52 -3.23 -12.96
C GLU A 128 5.77 -2.60 -11.80
N GLU A 129 5.16 -1.46 -12.06
CA GLU A 129 4.36 -0.74 -11.08
C GLU A 129 3.24 -1.62 -10.52
N GLY A 130 3.08 -1.63 -9.20
CA GLY A 130 2.09 -2.44 -8.51
C GLY A 130 2.45 -3.91 -8.29
N SER A 131 3.57 -4.43 -8.86
CA SER A 131 4.01 -5.81 -8.62
C SER A 131 4.16 -6.10 -7.13
N THR A 132 3.54 -7.18 -6.65
CA THR A 132 3.43 -7.49 -5.23
C THR A 132 4.04 -8.85 -4.91
N LEU A 133 4.81 -8.92 -3.83
CA LEU A 133 5.35 -10.14 -3.22
C LEU A 133 4.68 -10.34 -1.85
N SER A 134 4.12 -11.51 -1.63
CA SER A 134 3.56 -11.92 -0.35
C SER A 134 4.56 -12.79 0.41
N CYS A 135 5.04 -12.31 1.56
CA CYS A 135 5.81 -13.07 2.53
C CYS A 135 4.91 -13.43 3.72
N GLU A 136 5.34 -14.34 4.60
CA GLU A 136 4.50 -14.86 5.70
C GLU A 136 3.80 -13.77 6.54
N ASN A 137 4.48 -12.67 6.84
CA ASN A 137 3.95 -11.58 7.68
C ASN A 137 3.98 -10.21 7.01
N GLU A 138 4.51 -10.11 5.80
CA GLU A 138 4.71 -8.86 5.06
C GLU A 138 4.04 -8.90 3.69
N ARG A 139 3.73 -7.72 3.19
CA ARG A 139 3.40 -7.49 1.79
C ARG A 139 4.40 -6.47 1.24
N ILE A 140 5.05 -6.82 0.14
CA ILE A 140 6.03 -5.96 -0.50
C ILE A 140 5.52 -5.68 -1.91
N TYR A 141 5.36 -4.41 -2.27
CA TYR A 141 4.92 -4.05 -3.60
C TYR A 141 5.70 -2.86 -4.15
N VAL A 142 5.93 -2.86 -5.46
CA VAL A 142 6.48 -1.70 -6.18
C VAL A 142 5.43 -0.60 -6.20
N ASP A 143 5.84 0.65 -5.95
CA ASP A 143 4.89 1.77 -5.95
C ASP A 143 4.12 1.85 -7.27
N PRO A 144 2.78 1.68 -7.27
CA PRO A 144 1.99 1.64 -8.50
C PRO A 144 1.91 2.99 -9.23
N ARG A 145 2.39 4.07 -8.64
CA ARG A 145 2.43 5.42 -9.26
C ARG A 145 3.71 5.64 -10.05
N SER A 146 4.83 5.05 -9.59
CA SER A 146 6.11 5.06 -10.27
C SER A 146 7.10 4.11 -9.62
N ASN A 147 7.72 3.23 -10.40
CA ASN A 147 8.79 2.36 -9.94
C ASN A 147 10.04 3.12 -9.44
N ASN A 148 10.21 4.39 -9.85
CA ASN A 148 11.27 5.26 -9.36
C ASN A 148 11.12 5.64 -7.87
N LEU A 149 9.95 5.45 -7.29
CA LEU A 149 9.71 5.61 -5.84
C LEU A 149 10.18 4.37 -5.05
N GLY A 150 10.54 3.29 -5.74
CA GLY A 150 10.97 2.04 -5.12
C GLY A 150 9.81 1.12 -4.76
N ALA A 151 9.97 0.37 -3.68
CA ALA A 151 8.95 -0.56 -3.20
C ALA A 151 8.62 -0.31 -1.72
N ILE A 152 7.43 -0.72 -1.35
CA ILE A 152 6.83 -0.50 -0.03
C ILE A 152 6.67 -1.86 0.64
N ILE A 153 7.22 -2.02 1.85
CA ILE A 153 7.01 -3.17 2.71
C ILE A 153 5.97 -2.78 3.75
N ILE A 154 4.79 -3.41 3.70
CA ILE A 154 3.82 -3.33 4.78
C ILE A 154 4.12 -4.41 5.79
N THR A 155 4.37 -4.02 7.03
CA THR A 155 4.69 -4.93 8.12
C THR A 155 4.06 -4.48 9.44
N LYS A 156 4.01 -5.38 10.41
CA LYS A 156 3.64 -5.00 11.78
C LYS A 156 4.72 -4.11 12.38
N ILE A 157 4.29 -3.14 13.19
CA ILE A 157 5.19 -2.17 13.84
C ILE A 157 6.26 -2.88 14.67
N GLU A 158 5.92 -4.00 15.32
CA GLU A 158 6.84 -4.80 16.13
C GLU A 158 7.97 -5.48 15.31
N ASN A 159 7.79 -5.63 13.99
CA ASN A 159 8.75 -6.31 13.11
C ASN A 159 9.77 -5.36 12.45
N ILE A 160 9.60 -4.04 12.60
CA ILE A 160 10.43 -3.02 11.90
C ILE A 160 11.93 -3.29 12.08
N GLU A 161 12.39 -3.41 13.32
CA GLU A 161 13.83 -3.56 13.63
C GLU A 161 14.39 -4.89 13.10
N ASN A 162 13.58 -5.96 13.13
CA ASN A 162 13.96 -7.25 12.58
C ASN A 162 14.15 -7.18 11.05
N ILE A 163 13.23 -6.53 10.33
CA ILE A 163 13.32 -6.35 8.88
C ILE A 163 14.53 -5.51 8.51
N ILE A 164 14.75 -4.38 9.18
CA ILE A 164 15.89 -3.50 8.95
C ILE A 164 17.20 -4.25 9.12
N LYS A 165 17.32 -5.05 10.18
CA LYS A 165 18.50 -5.88 10.43
C LYS A 165 18.65 -7.00 9.41
N LYS A 166 17.55 -7.73 9.09
CA LYS A 166 17.55 -8.84 8.11
C LYS A 166 18.00 -8.39 6.73
N LEU A 167 17.57 -7.20 6.31
CA LEU A 167 17.85 -6.65 4.98
C LEU A 167 19.08 -5.72 4.95
N ASP A 168 19.79 -5.56 6.06
CA ASP A 168 20.95 -4.66 6.21
C ASP A 168 20.64 -3.24 5.73
N LEU A 169 19.58 -2.64 6.28
CA LEU A 169 19.08 -1.33 5.87
C LEU A 169 19.52 -0.24 6.85
N LYS A 170 19.86 0.93 6.32
CA LYS A 170 20.15 2.15 7.06
C LYS A 170 18.97 3.12 6.98
N LYS A 171 18.43 3.51 8.13
CA LYS A 171 17.34 4.48 8.21
C LYS A 171 17.80 5.87 7.75
N ILE A 172 17.00 6.48 6.87
CA ILE A 172 17.11 7.89 6.47
C ILE A 172 15.81 8.63 6.77
N ASP A 173 15.82 9.95 6.69
CA ASP A 173 14.66 10.80 6.93
C ASP A 173 13.55 10.51 5.88
N LYS A 174 12.30 10.47 6.32
CA LYS A 174 11.16 10.26 5.42
C LYS A 174 10.95 11.40 4.41
N ASN A 175 11.46 12.58 4.70
CA ASN A 175 11.42 13.70 3.76
C ASN A 175 12.12 13.37 2.45
N ASN A 176 13.17 12.51 2.45
CA ASN A 176 13.83 12.06 1.21
C ASN A 176 12.87 11.34 0.26
N TYR A 177 11.91 10.55 0.79
CA TYR A 177 10.89 9.91 -0.02
C TYR A 177 9.89 10.93 -0.60
N TYR A 178 9.45 11.88 0.22
CA TYR A 178 8.50 12.90 -0.22
C TYR A 178 9.11 13.87 -1.23
N GLU A 179 10.36 14.33 -1.01
CA GLU A 179 11.10 15.14 -1.98
C GLU A 179 11.22 14.42 -3.32
N LYS A 180 11.58 13.13 -3.30
CA LYS A 180 11.64 12.32 -4.51
C LYS A 180 10.29 12.20 -5.20
N SER A 181 9.21 12.03 -4.45
CA SER A 181 7.85 12.01 -4.96
C SER A 181 7.51 13.33 -5.68
N TYR A 182 7.83 14.47 -5.09
CA TYR A 182 7.60 15.80 -5.70
C TYR A 182 8.45 16.01 -6.97
N GLU A 183 9.71 15.60 -6.97
CA GLU A 183 10.57 15.65 -8.17
C GLU A 183 9.98 14.86 -9.34
N LEU A 184 9.29 13.75 -9.07
CA LEU A 184 8.60 12.93 -10.06
C LEU A 184 7.20 13.46 -10.44
N GLY A 185 6.78 14.59 -9.88
CA GLY A 185 5.43 15.13 -10.08
C GLY A 185 4.33 14.34 -9.40
N ILE A 186 4.67 13.44 -8.47
CA ILE A 186 3.74 12.63 -7.71
C ILE A 186 3.48 13.34 -6.40
N THR A 187 2.40 14.12 -6.35
CA THR A 187 2.02 14.87 -5.15
C THR A 187 1.18 14.03 -4.21
N GLN A 188 1.30 14.31 -2.91
CA GLN A 188 0.33 13.86 -1.91
C GLN A 188 -0.74 14.95 -1.84
N LEU A 189 -1.91 14.71 -2.43
CA LEU A 189 -2.94 15.75 -2.63
C LEU A 189 -3.55 16.32 -1.35
N ASN A 190 -3.22 15.75 -0.19
CA ASN A 190 -3.80 16.11 1.10
C ASN A 190 -2.76 16.52 2.16
N LEU A 191 -1.54 16.86 1.74
CA LEU A 191 -0.53 17.45 2.61
C LEU A 191 -0.76 18.95 2.82
#